data_e56e9a20d6c625951502d5c489663300
#
_entry.id   e56e9a20d6c625951502d5c489663300
#
_cell.length_a   1.000
_cell.length_b   1.000
_cell.length_c   1.000
_cell.angle_alpha   90.00
_cell.angle_beta   90.00
_cell.angle_gamma   90.00
#
_symmetry.space_group_name_H-M   'P 1'
#
loop_
_entity.id
_entity.type
_entity.pdbx_description
1 polymer ?
#
loop_
_entity_poly.entity_id
_entity_poly.type
_entity_poly.pdbx_seq_one_letter_code
_entity_poly.pdbx_strand_id
1 'polypeptide(L)'
;HLGVISWIGDQVESAISYFDPDYQFVAALVIILWVSAIASAFIDNIPYTITMIPVVLQIADSLSLDLGPLIWALAFGACLGGNGTLIGASANVVTAGMSEEAGYPISFNEFFKAGFPVMLMTVSIITGYVVMVYWVAEVGKFIFLGIALLGIVWQYYNGKSKGKNWAEALVDDESIIDITIAALPSKGNEEE
;
A
#
# COMPACT_ATOMS: atom_id res chain seq x y z
N HIS A 1 21.47 11.12 -16.83
CA HIS A 1 20.35 10.78 -15.92
C HIS A 1 19.62 9.48 -16.31
N LEU A 2 19.66 9.09 -17.60
CA LEU A 2 19.05 7.81 -18.05
C LEU A 2 19.83 6.58 -17.59
N GLY A 3 21.12 6.68 -17.31
CA GLY A 3 21.97 5.56 -16.95
C GLY A 3 21.59 4.85 -15.64
N VAL A 4 21.06 5.56 -14.63
CA VAL A 4 20.66 4.96 -13.36
C VAL A 4 19.36 4.14 -13.53
N ILE A 5 18.41 4.66 -14.31
CA ILE A 5 17.15 3.97 -14.59
C ILE A 5 17.41 2.68 -15.37
N SER A 6 18.23 2.75 -16.41
CA SER A 6 18.64 1.56 -17.17
C SER A 6 19.38 0.56 -16.29
N TRP A 7 20.30 1.02 -15.43
CA TRP A 7 21.04 0.15 -14.54
C TRP A 7 20.10 -0.59 -13.55
N ILE A 8 19.10 0.11 -12.99
CA ILE A 8 18.07 -0.53 -12.12
C ILE A 8 17.29 -1.57 -12.94
N GLY A 9 16.88 -1.22 -14.17
CA GLY A 9 16.19 -2.12 -15.08
C GLY A 9 17.00 -3.40 -15.32
N ASP A 10 18.28 -3.24 -15.65
CA ASP A 10 19.20 -4.36 -15.91
C ASP A 10 19.37 -5.28 -14.69
N GLN A 11 19.42 -4.71 -13.46
CA GLN A 11 19.51 -5.52 -12.24
C GLN A 11 18.22 -6.33 -12.00
N VAL A 12 17.06 -5.71 -12.18
CA VAL A 12 15.76 -6.37 -12.02
C VAL A 12 15.58 -7.44 -13.10
N GLU A 13 15.91 -7.12 -14.36
CA GLU A 13 15.87 -8.06 -15.48
C GLU A 13 16.80 -9.26 -15.23
N SER A 14 18.03 -9.02 -14.77
CA SER A 14 18.96 -10.08 -14.40
C SER A 14 18.43 -10.99 -13.29
N ALA A 15 17.78 -10.40 -12.28
CA ALA A 15 17.16 -11.17 -11.20
C ALA A 15 15.99 -12.03 -11.69
N ILE A 16 15.18 -11.52 -12.62
CA ILE A 16 14.06 -12.26 -13.22
C ILE A 16 14.58 -13.38 -14.13
N SER A 17 15.61 -13.10 -14.93
CA SER A 17 16.20 -14.06 -15.87
C SER A 17 16.86 -15.27 -15.19
N TYR A 18 17.11 -15.20 -13.88
CA TYR A 18 17.62 -16.33 -13.11
C TYR A 18 16.58 -17.45 -12.93
N PHE A 19 15.29 -17.14 -13.08
CA PHE A 19 14.20 -18.11 -12.97
C PHE A 19 13.97 -18.81 -14.29
N ASP A 20 13.44 -20.07 -14.23
CA ASP A 20 13.00 -20.77 -15.41
C ASP A 20 11.96 -19.97 -16.20
N PRO A 21 11.94 -20.07 -17.55
CA PRO A 21 11.01 -19.29 -18.39
C PRO A 21 9.54 -19.39 -17.96
N ASP A 22 9.11 -20.55 -17.48
CA ASP A 22 7.74 -20.78 -17.02
C ASP A 22 7.36 -19.97 -15.76
N TYR A 23 8.36 -19.56 -14.98
CA TYR A 23 8.17 -18.81 -13.72
C TYR A 23 8.57 -17.33 -13.82
N GLN A 24 9.24 -16.92 -14.91
CA GLN A 24 9.75 -15.55 -15.07
C GLN A 24 8.66 -14.49 -14.92
N PHE A 25 7.47 -14.77 -15.47
CA PHE A 25 6.35 -13.82 -15.38
C PHE A 25 5.91 -13.58 -13.91
N VAL A 26 5.70 -14.64 -13.15
CA VAL A 26 5.31 -14.53 -11.74
C VAL A 26 6.44 -13.96 -10.91
N ALA A 27 7.70 -14.33 -11.19
CA ALA A 27 8.87 -13.76 -10.54
C ALA A 27 8.96 -12.25 -10.78
N ALA A 28 8.73 -11.79 -12.02
CA ALA A 28 8.70 -10.37 -12.37
C ALA A 28 7.64 -9.62 -11.56
N LEU A 29 6.42 -10.15 -11.49
CA LEU A 29 5.33 -9.55 -10.70
C LEU A 29 5.71 -9.42 -9.23
N VAL A 30 6.25 -10.46 -8.62
CA VAL A 30 6.62 -10.47 -7.19
C VAL A 30 7.80 -9.54 -6.93
N ILE A 31 8.83 -9.57 -7.77
CA ILE A 31 10.02 -8.71 -7.61
C ILE A 31 9.63 -7.24 -7.75
N ILE A 32 8.88 -6.87 -8.78
CA ILE A 32 8.42 -5.49 -9.00
C ILE A 32 7.56 -5.03 -7.82
N LEU A 33 6.63 -5.86 -7.36
CA LEU A 33 5.76 -5.57 -6.23
C LEU A 33 6.57 -5.26 -4.95
N TRP A 34 7.50 -6.15 -4.57
CA TRP A 34 8.27 -6.01 -3.34
C TRP A 34 9.33 -4.90 -3.39
N VAL A 35 10.04 -4.79 -4.51
CA VAL A 35 10.99 -3.68 -4.72
C VAL A 35 10.27 -2.34 -4.64
N SER A 36 9.08 -2.26 -5.26
CA SER A 36 8.25 -1.06 -5.22
C SER A 36 7.73 -0.76 -3.81
N ALA A 37 7.30 -1.77 -3.07
CA ALA A 37 6.80 -1.59 -1.71
C ALA A 37 7.89 -1.11 -0.76
N ILE A 38 9.09 -1.72 -0.82
CA ILE A 38 10.21 -1.34 0.04
C ILE A 38 10.71 0.07 -0.31
N ALA A 39 10.88 0.38 -1.60
CA ALA A 39 11.35 1.69 -2.01
C ALA A 39 10.33 2.80 -1.70
N SER A 40 9.04 2.55 -1.97
CA SER A 40 7.97 3.50 -1.70
C SER A 40 7.69 3.69 -0.21
N ALA A 41 8.14 2.80 0.66
CA ALA A 41 8.11 3.05 2.10
C ALA A 41 8.96 4.27 2.53
N PHE A 42 9.98 4.62 1.74
CA PHE A 42 10.93 5.71 2.03
C PHE A 42 10.90 6.85 1.01
N ILE A 43 10.23 6.64 -0.12
CA ILE A 43 10.08 7.62 -1.20
C ILE A 43 8.58 7.74 -1.48
N ASP A 44 8.06 8.96 -1.56
CA ASP A 44 6.64 9.18 -1.89
C ASP A 44 6.23 8.40 -3.14
N ASN A 45 5.07 7.76 -3.09
CA ASN A 45 4.58 6.83 -4.12
C ASN A 45 4.45 7.46 -5.52
N ILE A 46 4.13 8.76 -5.60
CA ILE A 46 3.93 9.44 -6.90
C ILE A 46 5.26 9.58 -7.65
N PRO A 47 6.32 10.25 -7.11
CA PRO A 47 7.60 10.37 -7.81
C PRO A 47 8.26 9.00 -8.04
N TYR A 48 8.10 8.05 -7.11
CA TYR A 48 8.59 6.70 -7.29
C TYR A 48 7.95 6.04 -8.52
N THR A 49 6.62 6.04 -8.61
CA THR A 49 5.88 5.42 -9.72
C THR A 49 6.28 6.04 -11.07
N ILE A 50 6.35 7.36 -11.17
CA ILE A 50 6.77 8.06 -12.38
C ILE A 50 8.16 7.60 -12.85
N THR A 51 9.08 7.41 -11.89
CA THR A 51 10.46 6.98 -12.19
C THR A 51 10.51 5.51 -12.62
N MET A 52 9.65 4.65 -12.07
CA MET A 52 9.67 3.22 -12.32
C MET A 52 8.90 2.79 -13.58
N ILE A 53 7.97 3.59 -14.09
CA ILE A 53 7.24 3.27 -15.32
C ILE A 53 8.18 2.91 -16.48
N PRO A 54 9.22 3.71 -16.83
CA PRO A 54 10.15 3.35 -17.89
C PRO A 54 10.90 2.02 -17.64
N VAL A 55 11.21 1.71 -16.38
CA VAL A 55 11.87 0.44 -16.00
C VAL A 55 10.96 -0.74 -16.28
N VAL A 56 9.69 -0.65 -15.86
CA VAL A 56 8.70 -1.70 -16.08
C VAL A 56 8.42 -1.90 -17.57
N LEU A 57 8.37 -0.81 -18.36
CA LEU A 57 8.25 -0.89 -19.82
C LEU A 57 9.44 -1.62 -20.44
N GLN A 58 10.66 -1.31 -20.02
CA GLN A 58 11.88 -1.97 -20.50
C GLN A 58 11.84 -3.48 -20.17
N ILE A 59 11.48 -3.86 -18.93
CA ILE A 59 11.38 -5.26 -18.52
C ILE A 59 10.34 -6.02 -19.34
N ALA A 60 9.16 -5.41 -19.55
CA ALA A 60 8.11 -6.02 -20.36
C ALA A 60 8.56 -6.29 -21.80
N ASP A 61 9.26 -5.33 -22.41
CA ASP A 61 9.77 -5.44 -23.78
C ASP A 61 10.91 -6.47 -23.88
N SER A 62 11.91 -6.38 -22.99
CA SER A 62 13.09 -7.29 -23.02
C SER A 62 12.72 -8.75 -22.81
N LEU A 63 11.80 -9.02 -21.90
CA LEU A 63 11.38 -10.39 -21.55
C LEU A 63 10.10 -10.85 -22.26
N SER A 64 9.54 -10.00 -23.15
CA SER A 64 8.28 -10.27 -23.85
C SER A 64 7.12 -10.61 -22.91
N LEU A 65 7.02 -9.92 -21.77
CA LEU A 65 6.00 -10.14 -20.75
C LEU A 65 4.78 -9.21 -20.96
N ASP A 66 3.61 -9.64 -20.50
CA ASP A 66 2.41 -8.80 -20.52
C ASP A 66 2.58 -7.60 -19.57
N LEU A 67 2.51 -6.40 -20.15
CA LEU A 67 2.71 -5.14 -19.44
C LEU A 67 1.62 -4.86 -18.40
N GLY A 68 0.37 -5.21 -18.69
CA GLY A 68 -0.77 -4.89 -17.82
C GLY A 68 -0.58 -5.34 -16.38
N PRO A 69 -0.33 -6.62 -16.13
CA PRO A 69 -0.05 -7.13 -14.78
C PRO A 69 1.19 -6.53 -14.11
N LEU A 70 2.23 -6.23 -14.86
CA LEU A 70 3.45 -5.59 -14.32
C LEU A 70 3.17 -4.16 -13.81
N ILE A 71 2.35 -3.41 -14.53
CA ILE A 71 1.88 -2.08 -14.07
C ILE A 71 1.03 -2.20 -12.80
N TRP A 72 0.17 -3.23 -12.70
CA TRP A 72 -0.57 -3.48 -11.47
C TRP A 72 0.34 -3.85 -10.30
N ALA A 73 1.37 -4.66 -10.53
CA ALA A 73 2.37 -5.00 -9.51
C ALA A 73 3.11 -3.74 -9.01
N LEU A 74 3.53 -2.86 -9.93
CA LEU A 74 4.12 -1.57 -9.59
C LEU A 74 3.16 -0.71 -8.76
N ALA A 75 1.91 -0.58 -9.19
CA ALA A 75 0.90 0.25 -8.51
C ALA A 75 0.60 -0.26 -7.09
N PHE A 76 0.38 -1.57 -6.93
CA PHE A 76 0.17 -2.16 -5.60
C PHE A 76 1.39 -1.99 -4.70
N GLY A 77 2.60 -2.26 -5.23
CA GLY A 77 3.83 -2.09 -4.47
C GLY A 77 4.00 -0.65 -4.01
N ALA A 78 3.91 0.32 -4.92
CA ALA A 78 4.07 1.73 -4.61
C ALA A 78 3.03 2.24 -3.60
N CYS A 79 1.74 1.90 -3.79
CA CYS A 79 0.67 2.38 -2.92
C CYS A 79 0.70 1.73 -1.53
N LEU A 80 0.91 0.41 -1.44
CA LEU A 80 0.96 -0.28 -0.14
C LEU A 80 2.25 0.00 0.60
N GLY A 81 3.36 0.22 -0.13
CA GLY A 81 4.64 0.62 0.42
C GLY A 81 4.57 1.91 1.22
N GLY A 82 3.80 2.89 0.74
CA GLY A 82 3.59 4.16 1.42
C GLY A 82 3.06 4.06 2.85
N ASN A 83 2.43 2.94 3.21
CA ASN A 83 2.00 2.68 4.59
C ASN A 83 3.15 2.35 5.54
N GLY A 84 4.35 2.02 5.03
CA GLY A 84 5.46 1.49 5.83
C GLY A 84 6.12 2.53 6.72
N THR A 85 6.20 3.78 6.30
CA THR A 85 6.81 4.86 7.09
C THR A 85 6.02 6.16 6.98
N LEU A 86 6.31 7.07 7.91
CA LEU A 86 5.68 8.39 7.92
C LEU A 86 5.95 9.18 6.63
N ILE A 87 7.14 9.03 6.03
CA ILE A 87 7.56 9.73 4.82
C ILE A 87 7.20 8.99 3.53
N GLY A 88 6.68 7.77 3.62
CA GLY A 88 6.32 6.95 2.45
C GLY A 88 5.13 7.48 1.66
N ALA A 89 4.35 8.40 2.22
CA ALA A 89 3.27 9.09 1.52
C ALA A 89 3.06 10.49 2.08
N SER A 90 2.80 11.46 1.21
CA SER A 90 2.51 12.85 1.59
C SER A 90 1.31 12.95 2.55
N ALA A 91 0.30 12.10 2.39
CA ALA A 91 -0.87 12.04 3.25
C ALA A 91 -0.51 11.71 4.72
N ASN A 92 0.47 10.83 4.94
CA ASN A 92 0.92 10.48 6.29
C ASN A 92 1.54 11.68 7.00
N VAL A 93 2.37 12.46 6.27
CA VAL A 93 3.04 13.65 6.79
C VAL A 93 2.01 14.73 7.16
N VAL A 94 1.04 14.96 6.27
CA VAL A 94 -0.05 15.93 6.52
C VAL A 94 -0.86 15.50 7.74
N THR A 95 -1.24 14.24 7.84
CA THR A 95 -2.01 13.72 8.98
C THR A 95 -1.23 13.85 10.29
N ALA A 96 0.07 13.55 10.29
CA ALA A 96 0.90 13.72 11.48
C ALA A 96 1.03 15.18 11.91
N GLY A 97 1.16 16.10 10.94
CA GLY A 97 1.18 17.55 11.23
C GLY A 97 -0.12 18.04 11.87
N MET A 98 -1.26 17.64 11.29
CA MET A 98 -2.58 17.97 11.85
C MET A 98 -2.77 17.38 13.27
N SER A 99 -2.29 16.16 13.50
CA SER A 99 -2.33 15.50 14.80
C SER A 99 -1.46 16.23 15.84
N GLU A 100 -0.29 16.72 15.41
CA GLU A 100 0.59 17.53 16.28
C GLU A 100 -0.06 18.86 16.65
N GLU A 101 -0.68 19.56 15.69
CA GLU A 101 -1.44 20.80 15.94
C GLU A 101 -2.60 20.57 16.92
N ALA A 102 -3.23 19.38 16.88
CA ALA A 102 -4.27 18.99 17.83
C ALA A 102 -3.75 18.54 19.19
N GLY A 103 -2.42 18.54 19.43
CA GLY A 103 -1.80 18.15 20.69
C GLY A 103 -1.46 16.65 20.81
N TYR A 104 -1.59 15.89 19.72
CA TYR A 104 -1.28 14.45 19.65
C TYR A 104 -0.15 14.18 18.67
N PRO A 105 1.11 14.53 18.98
CA PRO A 105 2.23 14.35 18.05
C PRO A 105 2.48 12.86 17.75
N ILE A 106 2.64 12.54 16.47
CA ILE A 106 2.99 11.20 16.01
C ILE A 106 4.44 11.21 15.55
N SER A 107 5.33 10.55 16.30
CA SER A 107 6.73 10.44 15.91
C SER A 107 6.93 9.42 14.77
N PHE A 108 8.03 9.58 14.02
CA PHE A 108 8.42 8.64 12.98
C PHE A 108 8.49 7.19 13.52
N ASN A 109 9.07 7.00 14.71
CA ASN A 109 9.24 5.67 15.30
C ASN A 109 7.90 5.04 15.71
N GLU A 110 6.95 5.81 16.18
CA GLU A 110 5.60 5.32 16.52
C GLU A 110 4.86 4.90 15.27
N PHE A 111 4.89 5.75 14.22
CA PHE A 111 4.30 5.39 12.93
C PHE A 111 4.96 4.14 12.35
N PHE A 112 6.29 4.05 12.35
CA PHE A 112 7.04 2.92 11.81
C PHE A 112 6.69 1.60 12.52
N LYS A 113 6.57 1.59 13.84
CA LYS A 113 6.20 0.39 14.62
C LYS A 113 4.85 -0.18 14.25
N ALA A 114 3.89 0.66 13.87
CA ALA A 114 2.57 0.25 13.46
C ALA A 114 2.46 0.06 11.93
N GLY A 115 2.95 1.02 11.16
CA GLY A 115 2.81 1.07 9.71
C GLY A 115 3.62 0.00 8.98
N PHE A 116 4.87 -0.22 9.38
CA PHE A 116 5.74 -1.18 8.71
C PHE A 116 5.22 -2.63 8.77
N PRO A 117 4.77 -3.17 9.93
CA PRO A 117 4.12 -4.49 9.97
C PRO A 117 2.84 -4.55 9.12
N VAL A 118 2.03 -3.49 9.12
CA VAL A 118 0.81 -3.42 8.29
C VAL A 118 1.18 -3.44 6.81
N MET A 119 2.20 -2.71 6.39
CA MET A 119 2.74 -2.76 5.03
C MET A 119 3.16 -4.18 4.66
N LEU A 120 3.98 -4.83 5.48
CA LEU A 120 4.44 -6.21 5.19
C LEU A 120 3.27 -7.19 5.06
N MET A 121 2.27 -7.08 5.94
CA MET A 121 1.08 -7.93 5.90
C MET A 121 0.27 -7.68 4.62
N THR A 122 -0.01 -6.44 4.28
CA THR A 122 -0.81 -6.10 3.09
C THR A 122 -0.09 -6.45 1.79
N VAL A 123 1.21 -6.21 1.70
CA VAL A 123 2.03 -6.62 0.55
C VAL A 123 2.07 -8.15 0.41
N SER A 124 2.17 -8.90 1.53
CA SER A 124 2.12 -10.37 1.52
C SER A 124 0.77 -10.90 1.03
N ILE A 125 -0.33 -10.28 1.45
CA ILE A 125 -1.68 -10.65 0.98
C ILE A 125 -1.81 -10.43 -0.52
N ILE A 126 -1.37 -9.28 -1.03
CA ILE A 126 -1.38 -9.00 -2.47
C ILE A 126 -0.43 -9.91 -3.24
N THR A 127 0.72 -10.26 -2.67
CA THR A 127 1.62 -11.27 -3.28
C THR A 127 0.89 -12.61 -3.47
N GLY A 128 0.21 -13.08 -2.43
CA GLY A 128 -0.61 -14.30 -2.52
C GLY A 128 -1.71 -14.21 -3.58
N TYR A 129 -2.39 -13.05 -3.66
CA TYR A 129 -3.39 -12.80 -4.70
C TYR A 129 -2.78 -12.83 -6.11
N VAL A 130 -1.68 -12.11 -6.33
CA VAL A 130 -1.00 -12.04 -7.63
C VAL A 130 -0.53 -13.42 -8.08
N VAL A 131 0.13 -14.18 -7.20
CA VAL A 131 0.58 -15.55 -7.49
C VAL A 131 -0.62 -16.44 -7.83
N MET A 132 -1.71 -16.36 -7.07
CA MET A 132 -2.91 -17.16 -7.31
C MET A 132 -3.59 -16.83 -8.63
N VAL A 133 -3.68 -15.55 -8.98
CA VAL A 133 -4.34 -15.10 -10.21
C VAL A 133 -3.56 -15.48 -11.45
N TYR A 134 -2.24 -15.45 -11.41
CA TYR A 134 -1.39 -15.61 -12.59
C TYR A 134 -0.71 -16.99 -12.67
N TRP A 135 -0.67 -17.75 -11.59
CA TRP A 135 -0.13 -19.11 -11.59
C TRP A 135 -1.22 -20.17 -11.53
N VAL A 136 -2.23 -19.99 -10.68
CA VAL A 136 -3.32 -20.96 -10.56
C VAL A 136 -4.43 -20.53 -11.50
N ALA A 137 -4.88 -21.46 -12.36
CA ALA A 137 -5.95 -21.22 -13.34
C ALA A 137 -7.17 -20.50 -12.72
N GLU A 138 -8.08 -20.03 -13.54
CA GLU A 138 -9.27 -19.21 -13.21
C GLU A 138 -9.99 -19.57 -11.90
N VAL A 139 -9.96 -20.84 -11.47
CA VAL A 139 -10.54 -21.34 -10.23
C VAL A 139 -9.89 -20.73 -8.98
N GLY A 140 -8.59 -20.43 -9.01
CA GLY A 140 -7.86 -19.85 -7.89
C GLY A 140 -8.35 -18.45 -7.50
N LYS A 141 -8.81 -17.65 -8.47
CA LYS A 141 -9.38 -16.32 -8.25
C LYS A 141 -10.61 -16.37 -7.35
N PHE A 142 -11.50 -17.32 -7.63
CA PHE A 142 -12.73 -17.52 -6.85
C PHE A 142 -12.46 -18.09 -5.47
N ILE A 143 -11.47 -18.94 -5.31
CA ILE A 143 -11.04 -19.48 -4.02
C ILE A 143 -10.51 -18.34 -3.12
N PHE A 144 -9.63 -17.50 -3.65
CA PHE A 144 -9.08 -16.37 -2.89
C PHE A 144 -10.17 -15.37 -2.48
N LEU A 145 -11.07 -15.04 -3.40
CA LEU A 145 -12.21 -14.15 -3.12
C LEU A 145 -13.11 -14.76 -2.03
N GLY A 146 -13.37 -16.05 -2.09
CA GLY A 146 -14.15 -16.78 -1.10
C GLY A 146 -13.52 -16.74 0.30
N ILE A 147 -12.20 -16.96 0.38
CA ILE A 147 -11.44 -16.89 1.66
C ILE A 147 -11.47 -15.47 2.23
N ALA A 148 -11.27 -14.46 1.38
CA ALA A 148 -11.31 -13.06 1.80
C ALA A 148 -12.70 -12.67 2.33
N LEU A 149 -13.77 -13.06 1.63
CA LEU A 149 -15.14 -12.82 2.08
C LEU A 149 -15.46 -13.55 3.40
N LEU A 150 -15.02 -14.80 3.53
CA LEU A 150 -15.17 -15.54 4.80
C LEU A 150 -14.42 -14.87 5.94
N GLY A 151 -13.23 -14.32 5.71
CA GLY A 151 -12.47 -13.55 6.68
C GLY A 151 -13.21 -12.30 7.13
N ILE A 152 -13.78 -11.53 6.20
CA ILE A 152 -14.57 -10.32 6.50
C ILE A 152 -15.83 -10.70 7.29
N VAL A 153 -16.54 -11.74 6.88
CA VAL A 153 -17.73 -12.24 7.58
C VAL A 153 -17.37 -12.71 8.99
N TRP A 154 -16.27 -13.46 9.14
CA TRP A 154 -15.79 -13.91 10.45
C TRP A 154 -15.41 -12.74 11.36
N GLN A 155 -14.72 -11.73 10.82
CA GLN A 155 -14.37 -10.52 11.57
C GLN A 155 -15.61 -9.73 11.99
N TYR A 156 -16.62 -9.61 11.11
CA TYR A 156 -17.89 -8.98 11.42
C TYR A 156 -18.62 -9.70 12.56
N TYR A 157 -18.71 -11.03 12.51
CA TYR A 157 -19.36 -11.82 13.56
C TYR A 157 -18.59 -11.81 14.89
N ASN A 158 -17.25 -11.90 14.84
CA ASN A 158 -16.41 -11.83 16.05
C ASN A 158 -16.41 -10.42 16.66
N GLY A 159 -16.44 -9.36 15.85
CA GLY A 159 -16.59 -7.99 16.31
C GLY A 159 -17.92 -7.78 17.03
N LYS A 160 -19.02 -8.29 16.45
CA LYS A 160 -20.35 -8.22 17.04
C LYS A 160 -20.46 -9.04 18.33
N SER A 161 -19.78 -10.18 18.44
CA SER A 161 -19.75 -11.01 19.66
C SER A 161 -19.02 -10.35 20.82
N LYS A 162 -18.08 -9.43 20.58
CA LYS A 162 -17.33 -8.71 21.62
C LYS A 162 -18.02 -7.44 22.11
N GLY A 163 -19.26 -7.16 21.67
CA GLY A 163 -20.10 -6.08 22.18
C GLY A 163 -19.57 -4.66 22.00
N LYS A 164 -18.48 -4.49 21.25
CA LYS A 164 -17.98 -3.17 20.91
C LYS A 164 -18.58 -2.75 19.57
N ASN A 165 -19.69 -2.01 19.67
CA ASN A 165 -20.17 -1.23 18.55
C ASN A 165 -19.14 -0.10 18.34
N TRP A 166 -18.21 -0.29 17.38
CA TRP A 166 -17.16 0.71 17.11
C TRP A 166 -17.76 2.09 16.76
N ALA A 167 -18.98 2.12 16.24
CA ALA A 167 -19.72 3.34 15.96
C ALA A 167 -20.16 4.05 17.26
N GLU A 168 -20.55 3.31 18.30
CA GLU A 168 -20.84 3.87 19.62
C GLU A 168 -19.56 4.32 20.34
N ALA A 169 -18.46 3.56 20.20
CA ALA A 169 -17.17 3.96 20.78
C ALA A 169 -16.59 5.24 20.16
N LEU A 170 -16.92 5.55 18.91
CA LEU A 170 -16.54 6.80 18.25
C LEU A 170 -17.45 7.98 18.67
N VAL A 171 -18.69 7.71 19.04
CA VAL A 171 -19.65 8.74 19.46
C VAL A 171 -19.50 9.07 20.96
N ASP A 172 -19.12 8.08 21.78
CA ASP A 172 -18.90 8.27 23.22
C ASP A 172 -17.54 8.89 23.58
N ASP A 173 -16.64 9.04 22.61
CA ASP A 173 -15.38 9.74 22.82
C ASP A 173 -15.58 11.26 22.64
N GLU A 174 -15.87 11.95 23.76
CA GLU A 174 -16.02 13.41 23.81
C GLU A 174 -14.83 14.14 23.14
N SER A 175 -13.63 13.52 23.14
CA SER A 175 -12.44 14.09 22.51
C SER A 175 -12.59 14.23 20.97
N ILE A 176 -13.29 13.30 20.32
CA ILE A 176 -13.54 13.36 18.86
C ILE A 176 -14.55 14.46 18.54
N ILE A 177 -15.55 14.63 19.41
CA ILE A 177 -16.57 15.70 19.26
C ILE A 177 -15.91 17.07 19.43
N ASP A 178 -15.04 17.23 20.41
CA ASP A 178 -14.31 18.48 20.65
C ASP A 178 -13.35 18.83 19.51
N ILE A 179 -12.64 17.84 18.94
CA ILE A 179 -11.77 18.04 17.76
C ILE A 179 -12.62 18.46 16.54
N THR A 180 -13.79 17.83 16.36
CA THR A 180 -14.68 18.15 15.25
C THR A 180 -15.26 19.55 15.39
N ILE A 181 -15.63 19.98 16.60
CA ILE A 181 -16.13 21.33 16.89
C ILE A 181 -15.02 22.38 16.72
N ALA A 182 -13.80 22.09 17.19
CA ALA A 182 -12.65 22.97 17.04
C ALA A 182 -12.22 23.16 15.59
N ALA A 183 -12.46 22.17 14.72
CA ALA A 183 -12.15 22.23 13.29
C ALA A 183 -13.21 22.98 12.47
N LEU A 184 -14.38 23.31 13.05
CA LEU A 184 -15.38 24.12 12.36
C LEU A 184 -14.91 25.59 12.33
N PRO A 185 -14.94 26.24 11.16
CA PRO A 185 -14.60 27.67 11.08
C PRO A 185 -15.50 28.46 12.03
N SER A 186 -14.89 29.22 12.96
CA SER A 186 -15.63 30.13 13.82
C SER A 186 -16.49 31.00 12.93
N LYS A 187 -17.82 30.98 13.13
CA LYS A 187 -18.70 32.00 12.52
C LYS A 187 -18.16 33.35 12.92
N GLY A 188 -17.51 34.03 11.97
CA GLY A 188 -17.12 35.40 12.14
C GLY A 188 -18.36 36.20 12.56
N ASN A 189 -18.23 36.94 13.64
CA ASN A 189 -19.19 37.97 14.02
C ASN A 189 -19.23 38.97 12.86
N GLU A 190 -20.23 38.80 11.97
CA GLU A 190 -20.70 39.92 11.17
C GLU A 190 -21.63 40.71 12.08
N GLU A 191 -21.07 41.65 12.86
CA GLU A 191 -21.80 42.76 13.43
C GLU A 191 -20.98 44.01 13.18
N GLU A 192 -21.63 44.93 12.40
CA GLU A 192 -21.40 46.34 12.12
C GLU A 192 -20.41 46.69 11.00
#